data_20c0d111ef5ad8f3c3cd37a562370aaa
#
_entry.id   20c0d111ef5ad8f3c3cd37a562370aaa
#
_cell.length_a   1.000
_cell.length_b   1.000
_cell.length_c   1.000
_cell.angle_alpha   90.00
_cell.angle_beta   90.00
_cell.angle_gamma   90.00
#
_symmetry.space_group_name_H-M   'P 1'
#
loop_
_entity.id
_entity.type
_entity.pdbx_description
1 polymer ?
#
loop_
_entity_poly.entity_id
_entity_poly.type
_entity_poly.pdbx_seq_one_letter_code
_entity_poly.pdbx_strand_id
1 'polypeptide(L)'
;MTFVDTGAWAALFAPQDPLHDVAADWMLANEDLLITSDYVADEVLTLLKARFGIQVALEAGQALWSETLSTMVYLDHKDIAEVWRIFQRYTDKDWTFTDCSSYVVMRRLGISVAFAFDQHFSQMPGIHRVP
;
A
#
# COMPACT_ATOMS: atom_id res chain seq x y z
N MET A 1 7.28 -11.91 3.25
CA MET A 1 6.10 -11.08 2.93
C MET A 1 6.51 -9.65 2.66
N THR A 2 5.93 -9.05 1.67
CA THR A 2 6.14 -7.64 1.32
C THR A 2 4.79 -6.93 1.31
N PHE A 3 4.69 -5.82 2.04
CA PHE A 3 3.50 -4.97 2.03
C PHE A 3 3.54 -4.03 0.82
N VAL A 4 2.42 -3.88 0.13
CA VAL A 4 2.34 -3.02 -1.07
C VAL A 4 1.48 -1.80 -0.77
N ASP A 5 2.08 -0.63 -0.96
CA ASP A 5 1.42 0.66 -0.72
C ASP A 5 0.67 1.18 -1.94
N THR A 6 -0.14 2.20 -1.70
CA THR A 6 -1.00 2.85 -2.70
C THR A 6 -0.24 3.28 -3.95
N GLY A 7 0.87 3.99 -3.81
CA GLY A 7 1.64 4.48 -4.97
C GLY A 7 2.22 3.36 -5.82
N ALA A 8 2.60 2.25 -5.20
CA ALA A 8 3.10 1.08 -5.93
C ALA A 8 1.98 0.39 -6.71
N TRP A 9 0.81 0.20 -6.11
CA TRP A 9 -0.36 -0.34 -6.82
C TRP A 9 -0.79 0.57 -7.97
N ALA A 10 -0.87 1.87 -7.72
CA ALA A 10 -1.26 2.84 -8.75
C ALA A 10 -0.30 2.78 -9.95
N ALA A 11 1.00 2.71 -9.71
CA ALA A 11 2.00 2.59 -10.78
C ALA A 11 1.87 1.27 -11.54
N LEU A 12 1.56 0.16 -10.85
CA LEU A 12 1.34 -1.13 -11.50
C LEU A 12 0.12 -1.14 -12.41
N PHE A 13 -1.01 -0.59 -11.94
CA PHE A 13 -2.27 -0.66 -12.67
C PHE A 13 -2.42 0.42 -13.75
N ALA A 14 -1.68 1.52 -13.67
CA ALA A 14 -1.78 2.63 -14.61
C ALA A 14 -0.55 2.71 -15.53
N PRO A 15 -0.64 2.25 -16.79
CA PRO A 15 0.49 2.33 -17.73
C PRO A 15 0.99 3.77 -17.97
N GLN A 16 0.13 4.78 -17.75
CA GLN A 16 0.49 6.19 -17.90
C GLN A 16 1.25 6.76 -16.70
N ASP A 17 1.31 6.03 -15.58
CA ASP A 17 2.06 6.49 -14.41
C ASP A 17 3.56 6.50 -14.73
N PRO A 18 4.29 7.59 -14.39
CA PRO A 18 5.73 7.68 -14.68
C PRO A 18 6.57 6.57 -14.05
N LEU A 19 6.07 5.94 -13.00
CA LEU A 19 6.76 4.85 -12.28
C LEU A 19 6.28 3.46 -12.71
N HIS A 20 5.45 3.37 -13.75
CA HIS A 20 4.87 2.10 -14.17
C HIS A 20 5.94 1.05 -14.51
N ASP A 21 6.94 1.42 -15.32
CA ASP A 21 7.96 0.46 -15.75
C ASP A 21 8.80 -0.05 -14.58
N VAL A 22 9.17 0.85 -13.66
CA VAL A 22 9.90 0.47 -12.44
C VAL A 22 9.08 -0.49 -11.58
N ALA A 23 7.80 -0.19 -11.40
CA ALA A 23 6.90 -1.04 -10.63
C ALA A 23 6.68 -2.40 -11.28
N ALA A 24 6.47 -2.43 -12.60
CA ALA A 24 6.28 -3.65 -13.36
C ALA A 24 7.53 -4.54 -13.30
N ASP A 25 8.70 -3.97 -13.48
CA ASP A 25 9.97 -4.70 -13.40
C ASP A 25 10.18 -5.30 -12.02
N TRP A 26 9.90 -4.53 -10.97
CA TRP A 26 9.98 -5.03 -9.60
C TRP A 26 9.02 -6.19 -9.39
N MET A 27 7.78 -6.06 -9.85
CA MET A 27 6.75 -7.09 -9.70
C MET A 27 7.12 -8.38 -10.42
N LEU A 28 7.69 -8.29 -11.62
CA LEU A 28 8.13 -9.45 -12.39
C LEU A 28 9.27 -10.20 -11.71
N ALA A 29 10.15 -9.49 -11.03
CA ALA A 29 11.29 -10.08 -10.32
C ALA A 29 10.93 -10.57 -8.91
N ASN A 30 9.75 -10.19 -8.41
CA ASN A 30 9.36 -10.52 -7.03
C ASN A 30 8.90 -11.98 -6.92
N GLU A 31 9.43 -12.67 -5.92
CA GLU A 31 9.02 -14.04 -5.56
C GLU A 31 8.36 -14.09 -4.19
N ASP A 32 8.23 -12.95 -3.53
CA ASP A 32 7.70 -12.87 -2.17
C ASP A 32 6.17 -12.76 -2.16
N LEU A 33 5.56 -13.22 -1.08
CA LEU A 33 4.12 -13.08 -0.88
C LEU A 33 3.77 -11.60 -0.64
N LEU A 34 2.82 -11.09 -1.40
CA LEU A 34 2.37 -9.70 -1.29
C LEU A 34 1.17 -9.56 -0.37
N ILE A 35 1.21 -8.55 0.47
CA ILE A 35 0.15 -8.21 1.42
C ILE A 35 -0.27 -6.76 1.17
N THR A 36 -1.56 -6.50 1.25
CA THR A 36 -2.11 -5.15 1.22
C THR A 36 -3.28 -5.05 2.20
N SER A 37 -3.90 -3.89 2.31
CA SER A 37 -5.02 -3.69 3.22
C SER A 37 -6.22 -3.06 2.52
N ASP A 38 -7.38 -3.16 3.16
CA ASP A 38 -8.61 -2.50 2.70
C ASP A 38 -8.47 -0.97 2.69
N TYR A 39 -7.71 -0.40 3.62
CA TYR A 39 -7.44 1.05 3.63
C TYR A 39 -6.59 1.46 2.42
N VAL A 40 -5.58 0.67 2.08
CA VAL A 40 -4.78 0.90 0.86
C VAL A 40 -5.66 0.73 -0.38
N ALA A 41 -6.48 -0.31 -0.43
CA ALA A 41 -7.38 -0.55 -1.57
C ALA A 41 -8.34 0.64 -1.80
N ASP A 42 -8.92 1.19 -0.72
CA ASP A 42 -9.77 2.39 -0.82
C ASP A 42 -9.00 3.55 -1.46
N GLU A 43 -7.81 3.82 -0.98
CA GLU A 43 -6.98 4.93 -1.50
C GLU A 43 -6.56 4.68 -2.95
N VAL A 44 -6.18 3.46 -3.32
CA VAL A 44 -5.83 3.08 -4.70
C VAL A 44 -7.00 3.34 -5.65
N LEU A 45 -8.18 2.83 -5.32
CA LEU A 45 -9.35 2.95 -6.18
C LEU A 45 -9.78 4.40 -6.35
N THR A 46 -9.75 5.19 -5.27
CA THR A 46 -10.06 6.60 -5.31
C THR A 46 -9.07 7.36 -6.20
N LEU A 47 -7.80 7.11 -6.02
CA LEU A 47 -6.72 7.75 -6.77
C LEU A 47 -6.78 7.40 -8.26
N LEU A 48 -6.92 6.11 -8.59
CA LEU A 48 -6.96 5.64 -9.98
C LEU A 48 -8.17 6.21 -10.73
N LYS A 49 -9.34 6.21 -10.09
CA LYS A 49 -10.54 6.79 -10.70
C LYS A 49 -10.35 8.27 -11.00
N ALA A 50 -9.77 9.02 -10.07
CA ALA A 50 -9.56 10.45 -10.22
C ALA A 50 -8.55 10.79 -11.32
N ARG A 51 -7.47 10.02 -11.44
CA ARG A 51 -6.36 10.33 -12.36
C ARG A 51 -6.49 9.67 -13.73
N PHE A 52 -6.99 8.42 -13.78
CA PHE A 52 -6.94 7.60 -14.99
C PHE A 52 -8.31 7.07 -15.42
N GLY A 53 -9.36 7.33 -14.67
CA GLY A 53 -10.72 6.97 -15.01
C GLY A 53 -11.20 5.68 -14.40
N ILE A 54 -12.51 5.43 -14.58
CA ILE A 54 -13.21 4.32 -13.92
C ILE A 54 -12.71 2.94 -14.37
N GLN A 55 -12.32 2.76 -15.64
CA GLN A 55 -11.93 1.43 -16.14
C GLN A 55 -10.68 0.91 -15.47
N VAL A 56 -9.66 1.75 -15.29
CA VAL A 56 -8.43 1.39 -14.58
C VAL A 56 -8.75 1.05 -13.12
N ALA A 57 -9.61 1.85 -12.48
CA ALA A 57 -10.03 1.58 -11.10
C ALA A 57 -10.78 0.25 -10.97
N LEU A 58 -11.66 -0.09 -11.91
CA LEU A 58 -12.40 -1.36 -11.88
C LEU A 58 -11.47 -2.56 -12.05
N GLU A 59 -10.49 -2.46 -12.95
CA GLU A 59 -9.48 -3.51 -13.14
C GLU A 59 -8.66 -3.73 -11.87
N ALA A 60 -8.20 -2.65 -11.25
CA ALA A 60 -7.47 -2.71 -10.00
C ALA A 60 -8.32 -3.32 -8.87
N GLY A 61 -9.55 -2.89 -8.74
CA GLY A 61 -10.48 -3.41 -7.72
C GLY A 61 -10.74 -4.90 -7.91
N GLN A 62 -10.96 -5.34 -9.14
CA GLN A 62 -11.14 -6.75 -9.44
C GLN A 62 -9.95 -7.60 -8.97
N ALA A 63 -8.73 -7.14 -9.24
CA ALA A 63 -7.52 -7.85 -8.85
C ALA A 63 -7.29 -7.82 -7.32
N LEU A 64 -7.53 -6.68 -6.68
CA LEU A 64 -7.29 -6.53 -5.24
C LEU A 64 -8.30 -7.30 -4.41
N TRP A 65 -9.60 -7.14 -4.70
CA TRP A 65 -10.66 -7.79 -3.91
C TRP A 65 -10.74 -9.29 -4.13
N SER A 66 -10.38 -9.79 -5.30
CA SER A 66 -10.32 -11.23 -5.57
C SER A 66 -9.04 -11.89 -5.05
N GLU A 67 -8.10 -11.10 -4.53
CA GLU A 67 -6.82 -11.59 -4.00
C GLU A 67 -6.00 -12.40 -5.01
N THR A 68 -6.05 -12.00 -6.29
CA THR A 68 -5.27 -12.68 -7.34
C THR A 68 -3.79 -12.30 -7.30
N LEU A 69 -3.46 -11.12 -6.79
CA LEU A 69 -2.07 -10.62 -6.73
C LEU A 69 -1.50 -10.56 -5.31
N SER A 70 -2.35 -10.40 -4.33
CA SER A 70 -1.94 -10.18 -2.94
C SER A 70 -3.01 -10.69 -1.98
N THR A 71 -2.61 -10.93 -0.74
CA THR A 71 -3.54 -11.20 0.35
C THR A 71 -4.07 -9.88 0.90
N MET A 72 -5.39 -9.76 1.05
CA MET A 72 -6.06 -8.59 1.60
C MET A 72 -6.20 -8.72 3.12
N VAL A 73 -5.70 -7.74 3.84
CA VAL A 73 -5.86 -7.63 5.29
C VAL A 73 -6.92 -6.57 5.58
N TYR A 74 -7.94 -6.95 6.33
CA TYR A 74 -9.01 -6.03 6.75
C TYR A 74 -8.67 -5.51 8.15
N LEU A 75 -8.70 -4.19 8.32
CA LEU A 75 -8.48 -3.59 9.62
C LEU A 75 -9.72 -3.76 10.50
N ASP A 76 -9.51 -4.26 11.70
CA ASP A 76 -10.56 -4.37 12.72
C ASP A 76 -10.54 -3.17 13.69
N HIS A 77 -11.43 -3.19 14.69
CA HIS A 77 -11.50 -2.11 15.68
C HIS A 77 -10.20 -1.92 16.46
N LYS A 78 -9.49 -3.00 16.75
CA LYS A 78 -8.22 -2.93 17.48
C LYS A 78 -7.13 -2.31 16.62
N ASP A 79 -7.11 -2.66 15.36
CA ASP A 79 -6.18 -2.05 14.39
C ASP A 79 -6.42 -0.54 14.30
N ILE A 80 -7.68 -0.13 14.14
CA ILE A 80 -8.05 1.29 14.00
C ILE A 80 -7.67 2.07 15.26
N ALA A 81 -7.88 1.52 16.44
CA ALA A 81 -7.46 2.16 17.70
C ALA A 81 -5.95 2.37 17.74
N GLU A 82 -5.16 1.37 17.27
CA GLU A 82 -3.70 1.50 17.20
C GLU A 82 -3.28 2.50 16.12
N VAL A 83 -3.94 2.54 14.97
CA VAL A 83 -3.70 3.53 13.93
C VAL A 83 -3.90 4.94 14.47
N TRP A 84 -4.96 5.16 15.23
CA TRP A 84 -5.23 6.46 15.86
C TRP A 84 -4.11 6.87 16.82
N ARG A 85 -3.59 5.94 17.61
CA ARG A 85 -2.46 6.18 18.52
C ARG A 85 -1.19 6.56 17.75
N ILE A 86 -0.88 5.82 16.68
CA ILE A 86 0.28 6.09 15.82
C ILE A 86 0.15 7.46 15.16
N PHE A 87 -1.03 7.77 14.64
CA PHE A 87 -1.30 9.05 14.00
C PHE A 87 -1.09 10.23 14.95
N GLN A 88 -1.53 10.11 16.21
CA GLN A 88 -1.31 11.12 17.24
C GLN A 88 0.16 11.22 17.69
N ARG A 89 0.88 10.10 17.70
CA ARG A 89 2.27 10.04 18.16
C ARG A 89 3.25 10.71 17.19
N TYR A 90 3.07 10.54 15.89
CA TYR A 90 3.99 11.02 14.87
C TYR A 90 3.53 12.34 14.23
N THR A 91 3.22 13.32 15.07
CA THR A 91 2.77 14.65 14.62
C THR A 91 3.88 15.44 13.91
N ASP A 92 5.13 15.05 14.06
CA ASP A 92 6.28 15.62 13.37
C ASP A 92 6.50 15.06 11.96
N LYS A 93 5.72 14.05 11.57
CA LYS A 93 5.78 13.41 10.25
C LYS A 93 4.56 13.81 9.41
N ASP A 94 4.74 13.77 8.08
CA ASP A 94 3.65 14.01 7.12
C ASP A 94 2.90 12.71 6.79
N TRP A 95 2.90 11.74 7.67
CA TRP A 95 2.22 10.47 7.45
C TRP A 95 0.71 10.66 7.44
N THR A 96 0.08 10.16 6.39
CA THR A 96 -1.38 10.12 6.32
C THR A 96 -1.94 9.07 7.26
N PHE A 97 -3.25 9.10 7.49
CA PHE A 97 -3.90 8.05 8.28
C PHE A 97 -3.71 6.68 7.62
N THR A 98 -3.77 6.62 6.29
CA THR A 98 -3.49 5.40 5.52
C THR A 98 -2.05 4.92 5.71
N ASP A 99 -1.05 5.82 5.70
CA ASP A 99 0.34 5.46 6.01
C ASP A 99 0.45 4.82 7.39
N CYS A 100 -0.18 5.42 8.39
CA CYS A 100 -0.22 4.88 9.74
C CYS A 100 -0.92 3.51 9.79
N SER A 101 -1.98 3.33 9.02
CA SER A 101 -2.68 2.05 8.93
C SER A 101 -1.78 0.95 8.36
N SER A 102 -1.01 1.28 7.33
CA SER A 102 -0.05 0.36 6.73
C SER A 102 1.03 -0.05 7.74
N TYR A 103 1.56 0.91 8.48
CA TYR A 103 2.56 0.64 9.52
C TYR A 103 2.02 -0.30 10.61
N VAL A 104 0.80 -0.08 11.06
CA VAL A 104 0.14 -0.94 12.06
C VAL A 104 -0.01 -2.36 11.54
N VAL A 105 -0.49 -2.54 10.31
CA VAL A 105 -0.64 -3.87 9.69
C VAL A 105 0.72 -4.57 9.57
N MET A 106 1.73 -3.85 9.10
CA MET A 106 3.08 -4.41 8.95
C MET A 106 3.66 -4.87 10.29
N ARG A 107 3.53 -4.06 11.33
CA ARG A 107 3.99 -4.43 12.68
C ARG A 107 3.25 -5.64 13.21
N ARG A 108 1.94 -5.67 13.08
CA ARG A 108 1.11 -6.78 13.58
C ARG A 108 1.48 -8.10 12.92
N LEU A 109 1.79 -8.09 11.63
CA LEU A 109 2.12 -9.29 10.86
C LEU A 109 3.62 -9.59 10.80
N GLY A 110 4.46 -8.74 11.41
CA GLY A 110 5.91 -8.93 11.38
C GLY A 110 6.52 -8.68 10.00
N ILE A 111 5.92 -7.82 9.20
CA ILE A 111 6.41 -7.46 7.86
C ILE A 111 7.37 -6.30 7.98
N SER A 112 8.59 -6.46 7.45
CA SER A 112 9.63 -5.44 7.49
C SER A 112 9.94 -4.82 6.12
N VAL A 113 9.35 -5.32 5.04
CA VAL A 113 9.60 -4.83 3.68
C VAL A 113 8.32 -4.22 3.11
N ALA A 114 8.42 -3.00 2.59
CA ALA A 114 7.33 -2.30 1.92
C ALA A 114 7.72 -1.98 0.47
N PHE A 115 6.89 -2.44 -0.48
CA PHE A 115 6.95 -1.97 -1.86
C PHE A 115 6.19 -0.65 -1.93
N ALA A 116 6.92 0.44 -1.96
CA ALA A 116 6.39 1.79 -1.89
C ALA A 116 7.32 2.79 -2.55
N PHE A 117 6.76 3.78 -3.23
CA PHE A 117 7.54 4.89 -3.77
C PHE A 117 7.57 6.09 -2.83
N ASP A 118 6.62 6.15 -1.89
CA ASP A 118 6.54 7.22 -0.91
C ASP A 118 7.68 7.13 0.10
N GLN A 119 8.36 8.27 0.32
CA GLN A 119 9.47 8.37 1.27
C GLN A 119 9.02 8.15 2.72
N HIS A 120 7.75 8.29 3.04
CA HIS A 120 7.20 8.05 4.38
C HIS A 120 7.58 6.67 4.90
N PHE A 121 7.58 5.66 4.03
CA PHE A 121 7.96 4.29 4.41
C PHE A 121 9.42 4.15 4.81
N SER A 122 10.31 5.00 4.29
CA SER A 122 11.71 5.04 4.71
C SER A 122 11.91 5.64 6.10
N GLN A 123 10.90 6.35 6.62
CA GLN A 123 10.92 6.97 7.95
C GLN A 123 10.33 6.07 9.03
N MET A 124 9.65 4.99 8.64
CA MET A 124 8.99 4.08 9.57
C MET A 124 10.01 3.16 10.24
N PRO A 125 10.06 3.13 11.60
CA PRO A 125 11.00 2.28 12.30
C PRO A 125 10.87 0.80 11.93
N GLY A 126 11.99 0.17 11.58
CA GLY A 126 12.03 -1.26 11.24
C GLY A 126 11.51 -1.61 9.85
N ILE A 127 11.16 -0.63 9.03
CA ILE A 127 10.64 -0.86 7.68
C ILE A 127 11.73 -0.53 6.64
N HIS A 128 11.92 -1.47 5.72
CA HIS A 128 12.79 -1.32 4.56
C HIS A 128 11.94 -1.11 3.31
N ARG A 129 12.07 0.05 2.68
CA ARG A 129 11.34 0.39 1.47
C ARG A 129 12.07 -0.14 0.22
N VAL A 130 11.30 -0.75 -0.68
CA VAL A 130 11.77 -1.21 -2.01
C VAL A 130 10.88 -0.60 -3.09
N PRO A 131 11.33 -0.45 -4.32
CA PRO A 131 12.68 -0.61 -4.83
C PRO A 131 13.67 0.39 -4.33
#